data_bac1812fbb1af8e73b27134a9ba74a83
#
_entry.id   bac1812fbb1af8e73b27134a9ba74a83
#
_cell.length_a   1.000
_cell.length_b   1.000
_cell.length_c   1.000
_cell.angle_alpha   90.00
_cell.angle_beta   90.00
_cell.angle_gamma   90.00
#
_symmetry.space_group_name_H-M   'P 1'
#
loop_
_entity.id
_entity.type
_entity.pdbx_description
1 polymer ?
#
loop_
_entity_poly.entity_id
_entity_poly.type
_entity_poly.pdbx_seq_one_letter_code
_entity_poly.pdbx_strand_id
1 'polypeptide(L)'
;MGLMDFFIRPEPVSYGTAKGLNTLQINRIAADLRTARDKVNNQMAKRELLEKQREAAVKVKTEAEEQLGVFGLVQILLQKTSDYARQQVKVRIEDIVSEALNVVFGGNHKFMIDLTLRGNQPIAEYYLNDDSVITKLEKPDYDRGGGKIDIIALALRLAVGEMEG
;
A
#
# COMPACT_ATOMS: atom_id res chain seq x y z
N MET A 1 -62.15 -21.40 7.19
CA MET A 1 -62.07 -21.32 5.72
C MET A 1 -60.88 -22.17 5.28
N GLY A 2 -61.20 -23.40 4.80
CA GLY A 2 -60.25 -24.48 4.73
C GLY A 2 -59.28 -24.39 3.53
N LEU A 3 -58.04 -24.72 3.81
CA LEU A 3 -57.03 -25.08 2.80
C LEU A 3 -57.34 -26.48 2.34
N MET A 4 -57.94 -26.60 1.15
CA MET A 4 -58.17 -27.91 0.50
C MET A 4 -56.83 -28.50 0.05
N ASP A 5 -56.57 -29.68 0.57
CA ASP A 5 -55.58 -30.64 0.14
C ASP A 5 -55.68 -30.90 -1.36
N PHE A 6 -54.74 -30.41 -2.13
CA PHE A 6 -54.47 -30.88 -3.50
C PHE A 6 -53.51 -32.08 -3.44
N PHE A 7 -54.00 -33.18 -2.88
CA PHE A 7 -53.33 -34.47 -3.08
C PHE A 7 -53.63 -34.93 -4.52
N ILE A 8 -52.73 -34.61 -5.45
CA ILE A 8 -52.68 -35.27 -6.75
C ILE A 8 -52.23 -36.68 -6.48
N ARG A 9 -53.19 -37.63 -6.44
CA ARG A 9 -52.85 -39.05 -6.51
C ARG A 9 -52.13 -39.28 -7.84
N PRO A 10 -50.89 -39.83 -7.87
CA PRO A 10 -50.33 -40.23 -9.12
C PRO A 10 -51.20 -41.37 -9.70
N GLU A 11 -51.69 -41.16 -10.90
CA GLU A 11 -52.36 -42.20 -11.67
C GLU A 11 -51.50 -43.49 -11.66
N PRO A 12 -52.10 -44.67 -11.49
CA PRO A 12 -51.36 -45.92 -11.56
C PRO A 12 -50.79 -46.04 -12.97
N VAL A 13 -49.48 -45.90 -13.08
CA VAL A 13 -48.75 -46.12 -14.32
C VAL A 13 -48.97 -47.56 -14.69
N SER A 14 -49.79 -47.81 -15.72
CA SER A 14 -49.93 -49.09 -16.31
C SER A 14 -48.58 -49.56 -16.84
N TYR A 15 -47.93 -50.44 -16.08
CA TYR A 15 -46.74 -51.14 -16.55
C TYR A 15 -47.21 -52.10 -17.60
N GLY A 16 -47.23 -51.70 -18.87
CA GLY A 16 -47.41 -52.61 -19.99
C GLY A 16 -46.44 -53.77 -19.85
N THR A 17 -46.94 -54.92 -19.97
CA THR A 17 -46.18 -56.20 -19.87
C THR A 17 -44.87 -56.10 -20.61
N ALA A 18 -43.78 -55.97 -19.84
CA ALA A 18 -42.42 -55.88 -20.36
C ALA A 18 -42.14 -57.15 -21.11
N LYS A 19 -42.19 -57.12 -22.47
CA LYS A 19 -41.58 -58.12 -23.30
C LYS A 19 -40.15 -58.30 -22.83
N GLY A 20 -39.81 -59.48 -22.32
CA GLY A 20 -38.60 -59.79 -21.61
C GLY A 20 -37.36 -59.20 -22.28
N LEU A 21 -36.76 -58.24 -21.60
CA LEU A 21 -35.48 -57.69 -21.99
C LEU A 21 -34.48 -58.87 -22.03
N ASN A 22 -33.86 -59.09 -23.16
CA ASN A 22 -32.80 -60.05 -23.29
C ASN A 22 -31.69 -59.79 -22.31
N THR A 23 -31.13 -60.76 -21.63
CA THR A 23 -30.05 -60.63 -20.63
C THR A 23 -28.90 -59.72 -21.11
N LEU A 24 -28.63 -59.76 -22.41
CA LEU A 24 -27.64 -58.88 -23.06
C LEU A 24 -28.03 -57.38 -22.99
N GLN A 25 -29.28 -57.01 -23.13
CA GLN A 25 -29.79 -55.68 -23.04
C GLN A 25 -29.74 -55.18 -21.61
N ILE A 26 -30.06 -55.99 -20.63
CA ILE A 26 -29.97 -55.69 -19.22
C ILE A 26 -28.51 -55.41 -18.82
N ASN A 27 -27.59 -56.26 -19.25
CA ASN A 27 -26.16 -56.07 -18.97
C ASN A 27 -25.60 -54.80 -19.62
N ARG A 28 -26.05 -54.44 -20.81
CA ARG A 28 -25.65 -53.19 -21.49
C ARG A 28 -26.17 -51.96 -20.76
N ILE A 29 -27.43 -51.94 -20.36
CA ILE A 29 -28.01 -50.86 -19.58
C ILE A 29 -27.29 -50.71 -18.22
N ALA A 30 -26.97 -51.82 -17.56
CA ALA A 30 -26.23 -51.82 -16.32
C ALA A 30 -24.79 -51.24 -16.48
N ALA A 31 -24.12 -51.56 -17.59
CA ALA A 31 -22.81 -50.97 -17.91
C ALA A 31 -22.89 -49.46 -18.20
N ASP A 32 -23.90 -49.06 -18.99
CA ASP A 32 -24.13 -47.65 -19.30
C ASP A 32 -24.46 -46.84 -18.04
N LEU A 33 -25.28 -47.38 -17.13
CA LEU A 33 -25.58 -46.76 -15.84
C LEU A 33 -24.34 -46.62 -14.95
N ARG A 34 -23.47 -47.65 -14.90
CA ARG A 34 -22.21 -47.57 -14.17
C ARG A 34 -21.33 -46.47 -14.74
N THR A 35 -21.15 -46.41 -16.04
CA THR A 35 -20.36 -45.38 -16.72
C THR A 35 -20.92 -43.96 -16.49
N ALA A 36 -22.24 -43.81 -16.54
CA ALA A 36 -22.91 -42.55 -16.25
C ALA A 36 -22.69 -42.12 -14.78
N ARG A 37 -22.82 -43.05 -13.84
CA ARG A 37 -22.61 -42.85 -12.42
C ARG A 37 -21.16 -42.42 -12.13
N ASP A 38 -20.20 -43.10 -12.75
CA ASP A 38 -18.79 -42.79 -12.59
C ASP A 38 -18.47 -41.39 -13.14
N LYS A 39 -19.06 -41.03 -14.29
CA LYS A 39 -18.94 -39.65 -14.83
C LYS A 39 -19.49 -38.61 -13.87
N VAL A 40 -20.68 -38.84 -13.31
CA VAL A 40 -21.29 -37.91 -12.35
C VAL A 40 -20.43 -37.81 -11.09
N ASN A 41 -19.98 -38.91 -10.52
CA ASN A 41 -19.13 -38.92 -9.34
C ASN A 41 -17.80 -38.15 -9.58
N ASN A 42 -17.17 -38.38 -10.74
CA ASN A 42 -15.95 -37.66 -11.12
C ASN A 42 -16.19 -36.14 -11.28
N GLN A 43 -17.33 -35.76 -11.84
CA GLN A 43 -17.72 -34.37 -11.97
C GLN A 43 -17.98 -33.74 -10.59
N MET A 44 -18.65 -34.42 -9.69
CA MET A 44 -18.91 -33.99 -8.33
C MET A 44 -17.60 -33.81 -7.53
N ALA A 45 -16.71 -34.80 -7.60
CA ALA A 45 -15.40 -34.72 -6.96
C ALA A 45 -14.55 -33.54 -7.49
N LYS A 46 -14.57 -33.33 -8.81
CA LYS A 46 -13.90 -32.21 -9.44
C LYS A 46 -14.47 -30.86 -8.99
N ARG A 47 -15.78 -30.75 -8.90
CA ARG A 47 -16.47 -29.55 -8.41
C ARG A 47 -16.10 -29.27 -6.97
N GLU A 48 -16.14 -30.25 -6.09
CA GLU A 48 -15.79 -30.12 -4.69
C GLU A 48 -14.32 -29.65 -4.51
N LEU A 49 -13.41 -30.23 -5.31
CA LEU A 49 -12.01 -29.80 -5.32
C LEU A 49 -11.85 -28.33 -5.73
N LEU A 50 -12.56 -27.92 -6.80
CA LEU A 50 -12.52 -26.53 -7.29
C LEU A 50 -13.14 -25.56 -6.30
N GLU A 51 -14.22 -25.95 -5.62
CA GLU A 51 -14.83 -25.14 -4.57
C GLU A 51 -13.85 -24.91 -3.40
N LYS A 52 -13.19 -25.97 -2.92
CA LYS A 52 -12.14 -25.87 -1.89
C LYS A 52 -10.96 -24.98 -2.32
N GLN A 53 -10.52 -25.12 -3.57
CA GLN A 53 -9.45 -24.27 -4.11
C GLN A 53 -9.87 -22.80 -4.20
N ARG A 54 -11.11 -22.54 -4.61
CA ARG A 54 -11.68 -21.21 -4.67
C ARG A 54 -11.75 -20.57 -3.27
N GLU A 55 -12.25 -21.31 -2.28
CA GLU A 55 -12.33 -20.82 -0.90
C GLU A 55 -10.93 -20.48 -0.34
N ALA A 56 -9.95 -21.35 -0.56
CA ALA A 56 -8.57 -21.11 -0.16
C ALA A 56 -7.99 -19.87 -0.86
N ALA A 57 -8.21 -19.73 -2.16
CA ALA A 57 -7.75 -18.56 -2.91
C ALA A 57 -8.41 -17.24 -2.46
N VAL A 58 -9.71 -17.28 -2.17
CA VAL A 58 -10.43 -16.11 -1.63
C VAL A 58 -9.86 -15.72 -0.28
N LYS A 59 -9.59 -16.67 0.61
CA LYS A 59 -9.00 -16.41 1.92
C LYS A 59 -7.62 -15.75 1.81
N VAL A 60 -6.74 -16.30 0.97
CA VAL A 60 -5.41 -15.71 0.71
C VAL A 60 -5.53 -14.30 0.13
N LYS A 61 -6.48 -14.08 -0.78
CA LYS A 61 -6.74 -12.76 -1.35
C LYS A 61 -7.15 -11.75 -0.30
N THR A 62 -8.11 -12.09 0.57
CA THR A 62 -8.57 -11.17 1.63
C THR A 62 -7.47 -10.84 2.62
N GLU A 63 -6.68 -11.83 3.05
CA GLU A 63 -5.52 -11.63 3.90
C GLU A 63 -4.47 -10.71 3.26
N ALA A 64 -4.21 -10.88 1.96
CA ALA A 64 -3.30 -10.02 1.22
C ALA A 64 -3.82 -8.57 1.07
N GLU A 65 -5.12 -8.39 0.85
CA GLU A 65 -5.77 -7.07 0.76
C GLU A 65 -5.71 -6.34 2.11
N GLU A 66 -5.93 -7.04 3.22
CA GLU A 66 -5.78 -6.48 4.56
C GLU A 66 -4.33 -6.05 4.84
N GLN A 67 -3.35 -6.88 4.49
CA GLN A 67 -1.93 -6.55 4.62
C GLN A 67 -1.54 -5.34 3.78
N LEU A 68 -2.03 -5.24 2.55
CA LEU A 68 -1.82 -4.06 1.69
C LEU A 68 -2.35 -2.78 2.33
N GLY A 69 -3.52 -2.84 2.95
CA GLY A 69 -4.09 -1.73 3.71
C GLY A 69 -3.18 -1.28 4.85
N VAL A 70 -2.66 -2.23 5.63
CA VAL A 70 -1.72 -1.93 6.74
C VAL A 70 -0.43 -1.33 6.21
N PHE A 71 0.17 -1.90 5.15
CA PHE A 71 1.39 -1.35 4.55
C PHE A 71 1.20 0.07 4.03
N GLY A 72 0.04 0.39 3.45
CA GLY A 72 -0.29 1.76 3.04
C GLY A 72 -0.28 2.74 4.22
N LEU A 73 -0.87 2.36 5.34
CA LEU A 73 -0.86 3.18 6.56
C LEU A 73 0.56 3.34 7.14
N VAL A 74 1.34 2.27 7.17
CA VAL A 74 2.74 2.31 7.62
C VAL A 74 3.57 3.25 6.74
N GLN A 75 3.41 3.18 5.43
CA GLN A 75 4.09 4.07 4.49
C GLN A 75 3.77 5.55 4.76
N ILE A 76 2.48 5.88 4.94
CA ILE A 76 2.06 7.24 5.27
C ILE A 76 2.65 7.70 6.60
N LEU A 77 2.66 6.83 7.61
CA LEU A 77 3.23 7.14 8.92
C LEU A 77 4.74 7.41 8.83
N LEU A 78 5.48 6.54 8.13
CA LEU A 78 6.91 6.71 7.92
C LEU A 78 7.23 8.01 7.16
N GLN A 79 6.44 8.33 6.13
CA GLN A 79 6.58 9.58 5.40
C GLN A 79 6.39 10.80 6.31
N LYS A 80 5.29 10.84 7.06
CA LYS A 80 5.01 11.94 8.00
C LYS A 80 6.07 12.07 9.08
N THR A 81 6.56 10.95 9.62
CA THR A 81 7.63 10.95 10.63
C THR A 81 8.93 11.49 10.05
N SER A 82 9.27 11.08 8.83
CA SER A 82 10.46 11.58 8.11
C SER A 82 10.36 13.09 7.83
N ASP A 83 9.19 13.55 7.36
CA ASP A 83 8.97 14.97 7.08
C ASP A 83 9.03 15.81 8.35
N TYR A 84 8.45 15.30 9.45
CA TYR A 84 8.54 15.96 10.75
C TYR A 84 10.00 16.04 11.25
N ALA A 85 10.75 14.96 11.18
CA ALA A 85 12.15 14.93 11.58
C ALA A 85 12.99 15.92 10.75
N ARG A 86 12.80 15.96 9.44
CA ARG A 86 13.46 16.93 8.54
C ARG A 86 13.13 18.37 8.92
N GLN A 87 11.87 18.65 9.23
CA GLN A 87 11.44 19.97 9.64
C GLN A 87 12.07 20.41 10.97
N GLN A 88 12.16 19.51 11.94
CA GLN A 88 12.83 19.77 13.22
C GLN A 88 14.32 20.08 13.04
N VAL A 89 15.01 19.26 12.24
CA VAL A 89 16.43 19.48 11.91
C VAL A 89 16.62 20.82 11.18
N LYS A 90 15.77 21.12 10.20
CA LYS A 90 15.78 22.38 9.47
C LYS A 90 15.71 23.59 10.42
N VAL A 91 14.68 23.63 11.27
CA VAL A 91 14.47 24.74 12.22
C VAL A 91 15.68 24.91 13.15
N ARG A 92 16.19 23.79 13.69
CA ARG A 92 17.36 23.85 14.58
C ARG A 92 18.60 24.38 13.87
N ILE A 93 18.86 23.98 12.63
CA ILE A 93 19.98 24.50 11.84
C ILE A 93 19.78 25.99 11.54
N GLU A 94 18.59 26.41 11.13
CA GLU A 94 18.24 27.80 10.86
C GLU A 94 18.49 28.68 12.09
N ASP A 95 18.09 28.22 13.27
CA ASP A 95 18.26 28.93 14.54
C ASP A 95 19.76 29.07 14.90
N ILE A 96 20.52 27.98 14.88
CA ILE A 96 21.95 27.98 15.21
C ILE A 96 22.75 28.92 14.29
N VAL A 97 22.50 28.82 12.98
CA VAL A 97 23.21 29.62 12.00
C VAL A 97 22.82 31.12 12.10
N SER A 98 21.52 31.39 12.31
CA SER A 98 21.05 32.77 12.51
C SER A 98 21.63 33.39 13.78
N GLU A 99 21.70 32.64 14.87
CA GLU A 99 22.30 33.07 16.13
C GLU A 99 23.80 33.38 15.96
N ALA A 100 24.54 32.45 15.30
CA ALA A 100 25.96 32.68 15.01
C ALA A 100 26.21 33.95 14.19
N LEU A 101 25.38 34.19 13.16
CA LEU A 101 25.47 35.44 12.37
C LEU A 101 25.20 36.67 13.21
N ASN A 102 24.18 36.66 14.05
CA ASN A 102 23.81 37.79 14.90
C ASN A 102 24.87 38.07 15.98
N VAL A 103 25.52 37.05 16.51
CA VAL A 103 26.64 37.21 17.47
C VAL A 103 27.86 37.83 16.82
N VAL A 104 28.21 37.43 15.59
CA VAL A 104 29.44 37.90 14.91
C VAL A 104 29.26 39.27 14.27
N PHE A 105 28.14 39.50 13.58
CA PHE A 105 27.93 40.69 12.76
C PHE A 105 27.03 41.74 13.46
N GLY A 106 26.31 41.33 14.50
CA GLY A 106 25.23 42.14 15.06
C GLY A 106 24.05 42.24 14.09
N GLY A 107 22.94 42.85 14.52
CA GLY A 107 21.78 43.06 13.65
C GLY A 107 20.75 41.92 13.72
N ASN A 108 19.97 41.77 12.68
CA ASN A 108 18.89 40.76 12.61
C ASN A 108 19.04 39.91 11.34
N HIS A 109 20.09 39.12 11.34
CA HIS A 109 20.34 38.16 10.25
C HIS A 109 19.52 36.90 10.48
N LYS A 110 18.84 36.43 9.43
CA LYS A 110 18.08 35.20 9.49
C LYS A 110 18.47 34.27 8.34
N PHE A 111 19.03 33.13 8.69
CA PHE A 111 19.32 32.07 7.74
C PHE A 111 18.07 31.19 7.55
N MET A 112 17.78 30.82 6.31
CA MET A 112 16.60 30.00 5.96
C MET A 112 17.01 28.91 4.99
N ILE A 113 16.44 27.74 5.18
CA ILE A 113 16.61 26.58 4.32
C ILE A 113 15.27 26.28 3.65
N ASP A 114 15.21 26.24 2.34
CA ASP A 114 14.04 25.77 1.62
C ASP A 114 14.28 24.35 1.09
N LEU A 115 13.42 23.41 1.51
CA LEU A 115 13.50 22.01 1.11
C LEU A 115 12.50 21.79 -0.02
N THR A 116 12.99 21.68 -1.23
CA THR A 116 12.19 21.41 -2.43
C THR A 116 12.47 20.02 -2.98
N LEU A 117 11.51 19.50 -3.76
CA LEU A 117 11.68 18.24 -4.49
C LEU A 117 11.90 18.57 -5.96
N ARG A 118 13.05 18.22 -6.51
CA ARG A 118 13.31 18.32 -7.93
C ARG A 118 13.35 16.92 -8.55
N GLY A 119 12.29 16.56 -9.26
CA GLY A 119 12.04 15.17 -9.60
C GLY A 119 11.70 14.37 -8.34
N ASN A 120 12.45 13.31 -8.04
CA ASN A 120 12.25 12.51 -6.82
C ASN A 120 13.39 12.70 -5.80
N GLN A 121 14.23 13.75 -5.98
CA GLN A 121 15.37 14.04 -5.10
C GLN A 121 15.10 15.29 -4.26
N PRO A 122 15.28 15.23 -2.94
CA PRO A 122 15.21 16.41 -2.10
C PRO A 122 16.42 17.31 -2.35
N ILE A 123 16.14 18.59 -2.60
CA ILE A 123 17.15 19.64 -2.76
C ILE A 123 16.94 20.67 -1.66
N ALA A 124 18.03 21.09 -1.04
CA ALA A 124 18.05 22.20 -0.10
C ALA A 124 18.55 23.47 -0.80
N GLU A 125 17.77 24.51 -0.75
CA GLU A 125 18.15 25.85 -1.16
C GLU A 125 18.36 26.72 0.08
N TYR A 126 19.40 27.55 0.07
CA TYR A 126 19.79 28.34 1.21
C TYR A 126 19.56 29.83 0.93
N TYR A 127 19.00 30.53 1.91
CA TYR A 127 18.69 31.94 1.82
C TYR A 127 19.21 32.65 3.06
N LEU A 128 19.68 33.86 2.86
CA LEU A 128 20.02 34.79 3.93
C LEU A 128 19.10 36.01 3.85
N ASN A 129 18.40 36.28 4.92
CA ASN A 129 17.67 37.54 5.08
C ASN A 129 18.52 38.48 5.94
N ASP A 130 18.92 39.60 5.34
CA ASP A 130 19.75 40.64 5.92
C ASP A 130 18.94 41.94 5.91
N ASP A 131 18.42 42.33 7.06
CA ASP A 131 17.62 43.57 7.23
C ASP A 131 16.54 43.77 6.15
N SER A 132 15.75 42.73 5.86
CA SER A 132 14.67 42.70 4.87
C SER A 132 15.10 42.44 3.42
N VAL A 133 16.37 42.24 3.15
CA VAL A 133 16.84 41.78 1.82
C VAL A 133 17.10 40.30 1.87
N ILE A 134 16.29 39.53 1.13
CA ILE A 134 16.45 38.09 1.02
C ILE A 134 17.36 37.78 -0.17
N THR A 135 18.51 37.17 0.12
CA THR A 135 19.49 36.76 -0.90
C THR A 135 19.57 35.24 -0.94
N LYS A 136 19.44 34.63 -2.14
CA LYS A 136 19.68 33.22 -2.33
C LYS A 136 21.17 32.95 -2.41
N LEU A 137 21.65 31.98 -1.65
CA LEU A 137 23.06 31.60 -1.63
C LEU A 137 23.31 30.49 -2.68
N GLU A 138 23.61 30.90 -3.92
CA GLU A 138 23.81 29.95 -5.02
C GLU A 138 25.27 29.51 -5.20
N LYS A 139 26.22 30.42 -5.00
CA LYS A 139 27.67 30.16 -5.14
C LYS A 139 28.46 31.02 -4.17
N PRO A 140 29.35 30.42 -3.39
CA PRO A 140 30.15 31.17 -2.38
C PRO A 140 31.05 32.24 -2.98
N ASP A 141 31.42 32.16 -4.27
CA ASP A 141 32.36 33.05 -4.90
C ASP A 141 31.76 34.37 -5.44
N TYR A 142 30.42 34.47 -5.54
CA TYR A 142 29.72 35.60 -6.14
C TYR A 142 28.89 36.43 -5.15
N ASP A 143 28.61 35.86 -3.98
CA ASP A 143 27.77 36.54 -3.00
C ASP A 143 28.59 37.56 -2.20
N ARG A 144 28.14 38.81 -2.23
CA ARG A 144 28.77 39.93 -1.56
C ARG A 144 28.83 39.72 -0.04
N GLY A 145 29.95 39.26 0.46
CA GLY A 145 30.14 39.09 1.89
C GLY A 145 30.83 37.79 2.28
N GLY A 146 32.02 37.52 1.76
CA GLY A 146 32.80 36.32 2.06
C GLY A 146 32.85 35.94 3.54
N GLY A 147 32.89 36.93 4.43
CA GLY A 147 32.87 36.68 5.86
C GLY A 147 31.56 36.08 6.39
N LYS A 148 30.40 36.50 5.86
CA LYS A 148 29.11 35.93 6.27
C LYS A 148 28.98 34.46 5.82
N ILE A 149 29.45 34.13 4.63
CA ILE A 149 29.45 32.79 4.08
C ILE A 149 30.36 31.87 4.89
N ASP A 150 31.54 32.36 5.28
CA ASP A 150 32.47 31.59 6.11
C ASP A 150 31.88 31.24 7.48
N ILE A 151 31.18 32.20 8.10
CA ILE A 151 30.48 31.99 9.38
C ILE A 151 29.31 31.01 9.20
N ILE A 152 28.51 31.11 8.12
CA ILE A 152 27.44 30.15 7.79
C ILE A 152 28.04 28.74 7.63
N ALA A 153 29.15 28.61 6.89
CA ALA A 153 29.79 27.33 6.67
C ALA A 153 30.32 26.70 7.97
N LEU A 154 30.89 27.54 8.86
CA LEU A 154 31.38 27.10 10.17
C LEU A 154 30.19 26.70 11.07
N ALA A 155 29.17 27.52 11.16
CA ALA A 155 27.99 27.25 11.97
C ALA A 155 27.24 26.01 11.50
N LEU A 156 27.11 25.76 10.18
CA LEU A 156 26.53 24.52 9.62
C LEU A 156 27.33 23.27 10.04
N ARG A 157 28.65 23.35 10.02
CA ARG A 157 29.50 22.22 10.47
C ARG A 157 29.30 21.90 11.95
N LEU A 158 29.22 22.95 12.78
CA LEU A 158 28.97 22.81 14.21
C LEU A 158 27.57 22.26 14.47
N ALA A 159 26.53 22.78 13.79
CA ALA A 159 25.17 22.30 13.92
C ALA A 159 25.02 20.83 13.54
N VAL A 160 25.66 20.39 12.47
CA VAL A 160 25.66 18.96 12.07
C VAL A 160 26.41 18.12 13.09
N GLY A 161 27.58 18.58 13.57
CA GLY A 161 28.36 17.85 14.58
C GLY A 161 27.62 17.67 15.91
N GLU A 162 26.82 18.64 16.34
CA GLU A 162 25.97 18.51 17.53
C GLU A 162 24.81 17.49 17.36
N MET A 163 24.38 17.25 16.14
CA MET A 163 23.29 16.31 15.86
C MET A 163 23.75 14.86 15.71
N GLU A 164 25.04 14.63 15.47
CA GLU A 164 25.65 13.30 15.34
C GLU A 164 26.14 12.72 16.69
N GLY A 165 26.22 13.51 17.73
CA GLY A 165 26.67 13.12 19.09
C GLY A 165 25.51 12.78 19.99
#